data_a8fd810a9913028d809e03769bab11f7
#
_entry.id   a8fd810a9913028d809e03769bab11f7
#
_cell.length_a   1.000
_cell.length_b   1.000
_cell.length_c   1.000
_cell.angle_alpha   90.00
_cell.angle_beta   90.00
_cell.angle_gamma   90.00
#
_symmetry.space_group_name_H-M   'P 1'
#
loop_
_entity.id
_entity.type
_entity.pdbx_description
1 polymer ?
#
loop_
_entity_poly.entity_id
_entity_poly.type
_entity_poly.pdbx_seq_one_letter_code
_entity_poly.pdbx_strand_id
1 'polypeptide(L)'
;MNRRDFTFMLPIIALGMSLLVGRALGQQKPLTEQLLGTLTLVSHESVRADGTRTPVYGINPKGIAFFDASGHFIITVMRADRAKYAIDFSTQGTADENKATAQGTMTYFGTYSVDQADHTIALHIEGSSFPNWNGADQKRVFAIAEDQLTLTARALQTGGYAEVVWKRAN
;
A
#
# COMPACT_ATOMS: atom_id res chain seq x y z
N MET A 1 29.13 11.63 -89.06
CA MET A 1 28.64 10.31 -88.65
C MET A 1 28.86 10.20 -87.15
N ASN A 2 27.86 10.74 -86.39
CA ASN A 2 27.98 10.89 -84.92
C ASN A 2 27.08 9.82 -84.24
N ARG A 3 27.75 8.96 -83.49
CA ARG A 3 27.06 8.05 -82.53
C ARG A 3 26.86 8.82 -81.22
N ARG A 4 25.62 8.92 -80.80
CA ARG A 4 25.23 9.43 -79.49
C ARG A 4 25.02 8.24 -78.57
N ASP A 5 25.89 8.12 -77.58
CA ASP A 5 25.74 7.12 -76.48
C ASP A 5 24.72 7.66 -75.47
N PHE A 6 23.59 6.95 -75.29
CA PHE A 6 22.59 7.22 -74.28
C PHE A 6 22.90 6.37 -73.04
N THR A 7 23.41 7.00 -72.00
CA THR A 7 23.64 6.41 -70.70
C THR A 7 22.30 6.46 -69.92
N PHE A 8 21.67 5.29 -69.68
CA PHE A 8 20.49 5.17 -68.80
C PHE A 8 20.96 5.17 -67.34
N MET A 9 20.57 6.24 -66.60
CA MET A 9 20.71 6.32 -65.15
C MET A 9 19.48 5.73 -64.50
N LEU A 10 19.60 4.57 -63.84
CA LEU A 10 18.55 3.97 -62.98
C LEU A 10 18.53 4.70 -61.64
N PRO A 11 17.35 5.15 -61.13
CA PRO A 11 17.27 5.63 -59.76
C PRO A 11 17.20 4.45 -58.78
N ILE A 12 18.12 4.41 -57.84
CA ILE A 12 18.08 3.51 -56.68
C ILE A 12 16.99 4.05 -55.73
N ILE A 13 15.88 3.35 -55.64
CA ILE A 13 14.85 3.57 -54.63
C ILE A 13 15.34 2.94 -53.33
N ALA A 14 15.83 3.76 -52.41
CA ALA A 14 16.14 3.34 -51.04
C ALA A 14 14.82 3.20 -50.25
N LEU A 15 14.38 1.94 -50.10
CA LEU A 15 13.22 1.58 -49.26
C LEU A 15 13.64 1.72 -47.81
N GLY A 16 13.30 2.88 -47.21
CA GLY A 16 13.50 3.14 -45.78
C GLY A 16 12.52 2.33 -44.93
N MET A 17 13.01 1.22 -44.39
CA MET A 17 12.28 0.38 -43.45
C MET A 17 12.31 1.08 -42.07
N SER A 18 11.28 1.90 -41.79
CA SER A 18 11.07 2.52 -40.48
C SER A 18 10.67 1.42 -39.49
N LEU A 19 11.60 0.99 -38.67
CA LEU A 19 11.35 0.17 -37.49
C LEU A 19 10.55 0.99 -36.49
N LEU A 20 9.23 0.86 -36.50
CA LEU A 20 8.36 1.28 -35.41
C LEU A 20 8.70 0.41 -34.19
N VAL A 21 9.62 0.89 -33.35
CA VAL A 21 9.80 0.37 -32.00
C VAL A 21 8.59 0.78 -31.20
N GLY A 22 7.53 -0.01 -31.29
CA GLY A 22 6.39 0.09 -30.41
C GLY A 22 6.86 -0.17 -28.98
N ARG A 23 7.08 0.90 -28.19
CA ARG A 23 7.14 0.76 -26.75
C ARG A 23 5.78 0.19 -26.33
N ALA A 24 5.76 -1.10 -25.99
CA ALA A 24 4.66 -1.68 -25.25
C ALA A 24 4.59 -0.91 -23.93
N LEU A 25 3.71 0.10 -23.86
CA LEU A 25 3.26 0.68 -22.61
C LEU A 25 2.58 -0.47 -21.88
N GLY A 26 3.31 -1.12 -20.98
CA GLY A 26 2.74 -2.15 -20.12
C GLY A 26 1.51 -1.54 -19.46
N GLN A 27 0.34 -2.11 -19.73
CA GLN A 27 -0.94 -1.64 -19.20
C GLN A 27 -0.84 -1.75 -17.68
N GLN A 28 -0.75 -0.60 -17.01
CA GLN A 28 -0.63 -0.55 -15.56
C GLN A 28 -1.89 -1.20 -14.98
N LYS A 29 -1.72 -2.22 -14.14
CA LYS A 29 -2.85 -2.92 -13.51
C LYS A 29 -3.76 -1.91 -12.80
N PRO A 30 -5.08 -2.10 -12.83
CA PRO A 30 -6.00 -1.28 -12.07
C PRO A 30 -5.56 -1.20 -10.61
N LEU A 31 -5.77 -0.05 -9.96
CA LEU A 31 -5.34 0.15 -8.56
C LEU A 31 -5.97 -0.87 -7.60
N THR A 32 -7.20 -1.30 -7.88
CA THR A 32 -7.86 -2.39 -7.15
C THR A 32 -7.09 -3.69 -7.20
N GLU A 33 -6.60 -4.09 -8.38
CA GLU A 33 -5.79 -5.31 -8.52
C GLU A 33 -4.42 -5.18 -7.85
N GLN A 34 -3.88 -3.96 -7.81
CA GLN A 34 -2.61 -3.70 -7.14
C GLN A 34 -2.72 -3.76 -5.61
N LEU A 35 -3.90 -3.64 -5.03
CA LEU A 35 -4.13 -3.81 -3.59
C LEU A 35 -4.21 -5.29 -3.18
N LEU A 36 -4.68 -6.18 -4.07
CA LEU A 36 -4.99 -7.57 -3.73
C LEU A 36 -3.80 -8.35 -3.20
N GLY A 37 -4.06 -9.18 -2.22
CA GLY A 37 -3.12 -10.13 -1.64
C GLY A 37 -2.58 -9.73 -0.28
N THR A 38 -1.46 -10.33 0.09
CA THR A 38 -0.83 -10.17 1.39
C THR A 38 0.25 -9.10 1.35
N LEU A 39 0.25 -8.24 2.36
CA LEU A 39 1.23 -7.18 2.57
C LEU A 39 1.84 -7.31 3.97
N THR A 40 3.14 -7.07 4.10
CA THR A 40 3.85 -7.01 5.37
C THR A 40 4.15 -5.57 5.75
N LEU A 41 4.05 -5.24 7.04
CA LEU A 41 4.28 -3.89 7.54
C LEU A 41 5.77 -3.53 7.45
N VAL A 42 6.04 -2.34 6.92
CA VAL A 42 7.36 -1.71 6.91
C VAL A 42 7.46 -0.68 8.03
N SER A 43 6.51 0.26 8.08
CA SER A 43 6.47 1.30 9.11
C SER A 43 5.05 1.76 9.41
N HIS A 44 4.84 2.31 10.61
CA HIS A 44 3.63 3.04 10.99
C HIS A 44 4.04 4.25 11.80
N GLU A 45 3.86 5.42 11.23
CA GLU A 45 4.32 6.68 11.81
C GLU A 45 3.18 7.68 11.96
N SER A 46 3.24 8.47 13.03
CA SER A 46 2.51 9.70 13.18
C SER A 46 3.40 10.85 12.71
N VAL A 47 2.92 11.63 11.76
CA VAL A 47 3.61 12.79 11.21
C VAL A 47 2.87 14.04 11.66
N ARG A 48 3.52 14.90 12.42
CA ARG A 48 2.97 16.17 12.89
C ARG A 48 2.98 17.23 11.80
N ALA A 49 2.29 18.34 12.01
CA ALA A 49 2.25 19.45 11.08
C ALA A 49 3.62 20.09 10.81
N ASP A 50 4.56 20.01 11.77
CA ASP A 50 5.95 20.47 11.63
C ASP A 50 6.87 19.46 10.91
N GLY A 51 6.33 18.33 10.45
CA GLY A 51 7.07 17.27 9.80
C GLY A 51 7.74 16.25 10.74
N THR A 52 7.63 16.44 12.06
CA THR A 52 8.18 15.49 13.06
C THR A 52 7.49 14.14 12.92
N ARG A 53 8.28 13.08 12.76
CA ARG A 53 7.83 11.68 12.60
C ARG A 53 8.06 10.90 13.90
N THR A 54 7.05 10.17 14.34
CA THR A 54 7.11 9.34 15.54
C THR A 54 6.53 7.97 15.26
N PRO A 55 7.32 6.88 15.47
CA PRO A 55 6.82 5.51 15.31
C PRO A 55 5.68 5.22 16.29
N VAL A 56 4.51 4.82 15.79
CA VAL A 56 3.32 4.53 16.62
C VAL A 56 3.49 3.21 17.35
N TYR A 57 4.04 2.20 16.68
CA TYR A 57 4.26 0.86 17.24
C TYR A 57 5.73 0.54 17.44
N GLY A 58 6.54 1.55 17.77
CA GLY A 58 7.98 1.39 18.01
C GLY A 58 8.79 1.12 16.74
N ILE A 59 10.05 0.76 16.94
CA ILE A 59 10.99 0.45 15.86
C ILE A 59 10.73 -0.98 15.37
N ASN A 60 10.74 -1.20 14.04
CA ASN A 60 10.52 -2.50 13.40
C ASN A 60 9.20 -3.18 13.82
N PRO A 61 8.05 -2.50 13.72
CA PRO A 61 6.75 -3.08 14.06
C PRO A 61 6.50 -4.34 13.23
N LYS A 62 5.66 -5.22 13.73
CA LYS A 62 5.18 -6.39 12.99
C LYS A 62 3.76 -6.13 12.53
N GLY A 63 3.42 -6.59 11.34
CA GLY A 63 2.07 -6.44 10.84
C GLY A 63 1.87 -7.16 9.53
N ILE A 64 0.62 -7.47 9.28
CA ILE A 64 0.15 -8.06 8.03
C ILE A 64 -1.16 -7.37 7.64
N ALA A 65 -1.32 -7.11 6.36
CA ALA A 65 -2.59 -6.70 5.77
C ALA A 65 -2.93 -7.68 4.65
N PHE A 66 -4.21 -7.96 4.51
CA PHE A 66 -4.73 -8.78 3.44
C PHE A 66 -5.97 -8.11 2.85
N PHE A 67 -6.01 -8.04 1.53
CA PHE A 67 -7.13 -7.52 0.75
C PHE A 67 -7.53 -8.57 -0.27
N ASP A 68 -8.80 -8.97 -0.29
CA ASP A 68 -9.31 -9.94 -1.23
C ASP A 68 -10.11 -9.32 -2.38
N ALA A 69 -10.36 -10.10 -3.42
CA ALA A 69 -11.09 -9.66 -4.60
C ALA A 69 -12.60 -9.48 -4.35
N SER A 70 -13.13 -10.01 -3.25
CA SER A 70 -14.54 -9.86 -2.86
C SER A 70 -14.80 -8.59 -2.05
N GLY A 71 -13.75 -7.78 -1.80
CA GLY A 71 -13.85 -6.51 -1.11
C GLY A 71 -13.72 -6.62 0.41
N HIS A 72 -13.13 -7.70 0.93
CA HIS A 72 -12.84 -7.83 2.36
C HIS A 72 -11.38 -7.55 2.66
N PHE A 73 -11.13 -7.06 3.85
CA PHE A 73 -9.78 -6.81 4.34
C PHE A 73 -9.60 -7.24 5.80
N ILE A 74 -8.38 -7.52 6.16
CA ILE A 74 -7.91 -7.60 7.55
C ILE A 74 -6.55 -6.91 7.66
N ILE A 75 -6.38 -6.12 8.70
CA ILE A 75 -5.13 -5.44 9.03
C ILE A 75 -4.80 -5.71 10.49
N THR A 76 -3.58 -6.16 10.74
CA THR A 76 -3.03 -6.26 12.09
C THR A 76 -1.66 -5.60 12.16
N VAL A 77 -1.44 -4.81 13.21
CA VAL A 77 -0.18 -4.13 13.51
C VAL A 77 0.15 -4.34 14.98
N MET A 78 1.40 -4.59 15.27
CA MET A 78 1.81 -4.78 16.65
C MET A 78 3.28 -4.37 16.88
N ARG A 79 3.58 -3.93 18.09
CA ARG A 79 4.95 -3.67 18.53
C ARG A 79 5.76 -4.96 18.52
N ALA A 80 7.00 -4.88 18.07
CA ALA A 80 7.92 -6.04 18.08
C ALA A 80 8.46 -6.34 19.48
N ASP A 81 8.52 -5.31 20.34
CA ASP A 81 9.14 -5.34 21.68
C ASP A 81 8.14 -5.63 22.81
N ARG A 82 6.97 -6.22 22.51
CA ARG A 82 6.00 -6.59 23.54
C ARG A 82 6.58 -7.68 24.44
N ALA A 83 6.52 -7.45 25.76
CA ALA A 83 6.88 -8.46 26.73
C ALA A 83 5.98 -9.71 26.61
N LYS A 84 6.53 -10.88 26.89
CA LYS A 84 5.74 -12.08 27.07
C LYS A 84 5.00 -12.02 28.39
N TYR A 85 3.82 -12.64 28.46
CA TYR A 85 3.12 -12.85 29.71
C TYR A 85 3.95 -13.78 30.62
N ALA A 86 3.88 -13.54 31.92
CA ALA A 86 4.52 -14.39 32.91
C ALA A 86 3.90 -15.80 32.94
N ILE A 87 2.62 -15.90 32.58
CA ILE A 87 1.88 -17.15 32.48
C ILE A 87 1.50 -17.38 31.01
N ASP A 88 1.70 -18.62 30.54
CA ASP A 88 1.33 -19.00 29.16
C ASP A 88 -0.19 -19.28 29.05
N PHE A 89 -0.98 -18.26 29.44
CA PHE A 89 -2.44 -18.31 29.36
C PHE A 89 -3.00 -16.91 29.12
N SER A 90 -3.51 -16.66 27.92
CA SER A 90 -3.86 -15.32 27.42
C SER A 90 -4.92 -14.56 28.21
N THR A 91 -5.76 -15.27 29.00
CA THR A 91 -6.81 -14.66 29.80
C THR A 91 -6.40 -14.41 31.26
N GLN A 92 -5.19 -14.77 31.67
CA GLN A 92 -4.70 -14.67 33.05
C GLN A 92 -3.55 -13.66 33.19
N GLY A 93 -3.37 -12.76 32.25
CA GLY A 93 -2.37 -11.71 32.36
C GLY A 93 -2.69 -10.71 33.47
N THR A 94 -1.65 -10.12 34.06
CA THR A 94 -1.78 -9.00 34.97
C THR A 94 -2.40 -7.78 34.26
N ALA A 95 -2.87 -6.81 35.03
CA ALA A 95 -3.43 -5.56 34.47
C ALA A 95 -2.42 -4.84 33.57
N ASP A 96 -1.13 -4.81 33.96
CA ASP A 96 -0.06 -4.16 33.19
C ASP A 96 0.28 -4.91 31.91
N GLU A 97 0.33 -6.25 31.93
CA GLU A 97 0.53 -7.07 30.74
C GLU A 97 -0.61 -6.90 29.73
N ASN A 98 -1.85 -6.91 30.23
CA ASN A 98 -3.04 -6.71 29.41
C ASN A 98 -3.05 -5.30 28.77
N LYS A 99 -2.72 -4.27 29.57
CA LYS A 99 -2.60 -2.90 29.10
C LYS A 99 -1.52 -2.76 28.04
N ALA A 100 -0.32 -3.30 28.27
CA ALA A 100 0.78 -3.26 27.31
C ALA A 100 0.44 -3.97 26.00
N THR A 101 -0.26 -5.11 26.07
CA THR A 101 -0.73 -5.86 24.91
C THR A 101 -1.78 -5.05 24.14
N ALA A 102 -2.77 -4.48 24.81
CA ALA A 102 -3.80 -3.68 24.17
C ALA A 102 -3.22 -2.42 23.50
N GLN A 103 -2.30 -1.72 24.16
CA GLN A 103 -1.63 -0.54 23.58
C GLN A 103 -0.62 -0.88 22.50
N GLY A 104 -0.08 -2.09 22.53
CA GLY A 104 0.90 -2.59 21.57
C GLY A 104 0.33 -3.34 20.39
N THR A 105 -1.00 -3.41 20.23
CA THR A 105 -1.65 -4.17 19.16
C THR A 105 -2.86 -3.42 18.62
N MET A 106 -3.02 -3.43 17.30
CA MET A 106 -4.21 -2.98 16.61
C MET A 106 -4.56 -4.02 15.55
N THR A 107 -5.77 -4.55 15.62
CA THR A 107 -6.33 -5.45 14.60
C THR A 107 -7.72 -4.98 14.24
N TYR A 108 -8.03 -4.94 12.98
CA TYR A 108 -9.37 -4.61 12.47
C TYR A 108 -9.59 -5.25 11.11
N PHE A 109 -10.84 -5.51 10.80
CA PHE A 109 -11.28 -6.15 9.57
C PHE A 109 -12.66 -5.63 9.15
N GLY A 110 -13.02 -5.90 7.92
CA GLY A 110 -14.30 -5.52 7.35
C GLY A 110 -14.28 -5.51 5.83
N THR A 111 -15.04 -4.60 5.23
CA THR A 111 -15.11 -4.45 3.78
C THR A 111 -14.40 -3.17 3.31
N TYR A 112 -13.98 -3.16 2.04
CA TYR A 112 -13.35 -2.00 1.45
C TYR A 112 -13.87 -1.68 0.05
N SER A 113 -13.74 -0.42 -0.34
CA SER A 113 -13.92 0.04 -1.71
C SER A 113 -12.81 1.00 -2.11
N VAL A 114 -12.52 1.07 -3.40
CA VAL A 114 -11.46 1.92 -3.97
C VAL A 114 -12.05 2.96 -4.89
N ASP A 115 -11.73 4.22 -4.65
CA ASP A 115 -11.90 5.29 -5.61
C ASP A 115 -10.58 5.52 -6.36
N GLN A 116 -10.56 5.11 -7.63
CA GLN A 116 -9.36 5.22 -8.46
C GLN A 116 -9.06 6.66 -8.88
N ALA A 117 -10.08 7.50 -9.02
CA ALA A 117 -9.91 8.89 -9.43
C ALA A 117 -9.27 9.72 -8.30
N ASP A 118 -9.72 9.50 -7.08
CA ASP A 118 -9.25 10.21 -5.88
C ASP A 118 -8.05 9.53 -5.21
N HIS A 119 -7.60 8.36 -5.68
CA HIS A 119 -6.57 7.54 -5.03
C HIS A 119 -6.89 7.28 -3.55
N THR A 120 -8.16 6.94 -3.26
CA THR A 120 -8.59 6.68 -1.89
C THR A 120 -9.19 5.29 -1.73
N ILE A 121 -9.00 4.72 -0.54
CA ILE A 121 -9.65 3.51 -0.07
C ILE A 121 -10.57 3.87 1.10
N ALA A 122 -11.81 3.45 1.02
CA ALA A 122 -12.77 3.51 2.12
C ALA A 122 -12.81 2.14 2.78
N LEU A 123 -12.65 2.11 4.10
CA LEU A 123 -12.69 0.91 4.94
C LEU A 123 -13.93 0.99 5.83
N HIS A 124 -14.87 0.07 5.67
CA HIS A 124 -15.96 -0.13 6.61
C HIS A 124 -15.51 -1.19 7.63
N ILE A 125 -15.34 -0.79 8.89
CA ILE A 125 -14.77 -1.63 9.94
C ILE A 125 -15.88 -2.41 10.63
N GLU A 126 -15.96 -3.72 10.43
CA GLU A 126 -16.93 -4.61 11.06
C GLU A 126 -16.48 -5.03 12.46
N GLY A 127 -15.17 -5.21 12.66
CA GLY A 127 -14.61 -5.56 13.95
C GLY A 127 -13.20 -5.01 14.16
N SER A 128 -12.92 -4.62 15.41
CA SER A 128 -11.63 -4.05 15.79
C SER A 128 -11.25 -4.39 17.22
N SER A 129 -9.94 -4.56 17.49
CA SER A 129 -9.39 -4.62 18.84
C SER A 129 -9.56 -3.30 19.62
N PHE A 130 -9.85 -2.20 18.94
CA PHE A 130 -10.29 -0.94 19.53
C PHE A 130 -11.78 -0.76 19.29
N PRO A 131 -12.65 -1.05 20.28
CA PRO A 131 -14.10 -1.15 20.08
C PRO A 131 -14.78 0.07 19.45
N ASN A 132 -14.21 1.27 19.66
CA ASN A 132 -14.76 2.51 19.10
C ASN A 132 -14.71 2.57 17.57
N TRP A 133 -13.98 1.66 16.92
CA TRP A 133 -13.94 1.58 15.46
C TRP A 133 -14.99 0.63 14.86
N ASN A 134 -15.66 -0.18 15.68
CA ASN A 134 -16.70 -1.08 15.18
C ASN A 134 -17.84 -0.27 14.53
N GLY A 135 -18.19 -0.60 13.30
CA GLY A 135 -19.17 0.11 12.49
C GLY A 135 -18.71 1.46 11.91
N ALA A 136 -17.44 1.82 12.08
CA ALA A 136 -16.91 3.08 11.57
C ALA A 136 -16.44 2.97 10.11
N ASP A 137 -16.68 4.04 9.36
CA ASP A 137 -16.10 4.24 8.03
C ASP A 137 -14.83 5.09 8.13
N GLN A 138 -13.77 4.62 7.53
CA GLN A 138 -12.48 5.31 7.51
C GLN A 138 -11.95 5.45 6.09
N LYS A 139 -11.64 6.67 5.68
CA LYS A 139 -11.03 6.97 4.38
C LYS A 139 -9.51 7.13 4.51
N ARG A 140 -8.76 6.54 3.58
CA ARG A 140 -7.31 6.65 3.47
C ARG A 140 -6.96 7.09 2.06
N VAL A 141 -6.01 8.00 1.93
CA VAL A 141 -5.31 8.22 0.67
C VAL A 141 -4.28 7.11 0.52
N PHE A 142 -4.13 6.56 -0.67
CA PHE A 142 -3.11 5.55 -0.91
C PHE A 142 -2.22 5.91 -2.10
N ALA A 143 -0.98 5.45 -2.03
CA ALA A 143 -0.02 5.49 -3.11
C ALA A 143 0.64 4.13 -3.26
N ILE A 144 0.84 3.70 -4.49
CA ILE A 144 1.55 2.44 -4.80
C ILE A 144 2.78 2.80 -5.63
N ALA A 145 3.95 2.38 -5.17
CA ALA A 145 5.20 2.53 -5.85
C ALA A 145 5.96 1.21 -5.79
N GLU A 146 6.22 0.61 -6.95
CA GLU A 146 6.86 -0.71 -7.06
C GLU A 146 6.08 -1.79 -6.27
N ASP A 147 6.68 -2.32 -5.20
CA ASP A 147 6.11 -3.33 -4.32
C ASP A 147 5.56 -2.76 -2.99
N GLN A 148 5.53 -1.43 -2.86
CA GLN A 148 5.09 -0.75 -1.64
C GLN A 148 3.72 -0.08 -1.81
N LEU A 149 2.89 -0.22 -0.80
CA LEU A 149 1.64 0.50 -0.58
C LEU A 149 1.81 1.44 0.61
N THR A 150 1.59 2.73 0.40
CA THR A 150 1.51 3.73 1.46
C THR A 150 0.06 4.11 1.70
N LEU A 151 -0.42 3.99 2.93
CA LEU A 151 -1.74 4.45 3.37
C LEU A 151 -1.58 5.66 4.29
N THR A 152 -2.26 6.74 3.95
CA THR A 152 -2.22 8.00 4.72
C THR A 152 -3.61 8.34 5.25
N ALA A 153 -3.69 8.61 6.55
CA ALA A 153 -4.90 9.04 7.23
C ALA A 153 -4.69 10.36 7.96
N ARG A 154 -5.62 11.31 7.85
CA ARG A 154 -5.57 12.54 8.63
C ARG A 154 -5.63 12.25 10.12
N ALA A 155 -4.71 12.80 10.89
CA ALA A 155 -4.74 12.76 12.36
C ALA A 155 -5.40 14.04 12.86
N LEU A 156 -6.72 13.98 13.11
CA LEU A 156 -7.54 15.14 13.47
C LEU A 156 -7.09 15.83 14.78
N GLN A 157 -6.48 15.08 15.70
CA GLN A 157 -6.09 15.60 17.02
C GLN A 157 -4.72 16.31 17.04
N THR A 158 -3.85 16.02 16.07
CA THR A 158 -2.47 16.55 16.05
C THR A 158 -2.22 17.51 14.90
N GLY A 159 -3.22 17.77 14.05
CA GLY A 159 -3.08 18.58 12.84
C GLY A 159 -2.17 17.98 11.78
N GLY A 160 -1.74 16.72 11.98
CA GLY A 160 -0.88 15.96 11.06
C GLY A 160 -1.60 14.81 10.39
N TYR A 161 -0.86 13.73 10.13
CA TYR A 161 -1.41 12.50 9.54
C TYR A 161 -0.70 11.26 10.08
N ALA A 162 -1.38 10.12 9.99
CA ALA A 162 -0.76 8.81 10.16
C ALA A 162 -0.34 8.28 8.79
N GLU A 163 0.86 7.73 8.70
CA GLU A 163 1.39 7.10 7.51
C GLU A 163 1.77 5.66 7.81
N VAL A 164 1.26 4.75 6.99
CA VAL A 164 1.52 3.32 7.15
C VAL A 164 2.08 2.80 5.83
N VAL A 165 3.28 2.26 5.86
CA VAL A 165 3.96 1.70 4.69
C VAL A 165 3.93 0.18 4.77
N TRP A 166 3.45 -0.42 3.71
CA TRP A 166 3.35 -1.86 3.52
C TRP A 166 4.21 -2.29 2.34
N LYS A 167 4.71 -3.50 2.38
CA LYS A 167 5.42 -4.13 1.27
C LYS A 167 4.70 -5.42 0.89
N ARG A 168 4.64 -5.73 -0.40
CA ARG A 168 4.08 -6.99 -0.87
C ARG A 168 4.84 -8.18 -0.28
N ALA A 169 4.10 -9.14 0.27
CA ALA A 169 4.68 -10.40 0.70
C ALA A 169 5.07 -11.23 -0.53
N ASN A 170 6.29 -11.75 -0.54
CA ASN A 170 6.78 -12.68 -1.58
C ASN A 170 6.24 -14.08 -1.33
#